data_3fbcb13e2a73bdacf46b1622c3365c29
#
_entry.id   3fbcb13e2a73bdacf46b1622c3365c29
#
_cell.length_a   1.000
_cell.length_b   1.000
_cell.length_c   1.000
_cell.angle_alpha   90.00
_cell.angle_beta   90.00
_cell.angle_gamma   90.00
#
_symmetry.space_group_name_H-M   'P 1'
#
loop_
_entity.id
_entity.type
_entity.pdbx_description
1 polymer ?
#
loop_
_entity_poly.entity_id
_entity_poly.type
_entity_poly.pdbx_seq_one_letter_code
_entity_poly.pdbx_strand_id
1 'polypeptide(L)'
;METPNPSAMEVNLETDQQVQSKDKPQRTELKRGLSARHMQMIAIGGAIGTGLFVASGATISTAGPGGALAAYAVIGLMVLLLMQSLGEMSAHMPVAGSFQTYATRFVSPSFGFAMGWNYWFNWAITVAAELVASGLVMSYWLPDVPSWVWAISFLVLLTVLNALSARVYGEAEFWFALIKVITVVIFLISGTLMIFGIFNDSPGVQNWTAGDAPFHGGFLAIISVFMIAGFSFQGTELVGVAAGESSNPRHDVPRAIKTVFWRIMFFYIGAIAIIGTLIPYTDPNLLRDSASDIAYSPFTLVFERMGVAAAAAVMNAVILTAILSAGNSGLYASTRMLHSMALSGQAPRFFGKVTSHGVPIYAMLATSAVGALGFVAALVSEDTAYTWLLNVSGLSGFIVWLGIAACHWRFRRAYVKQGRSLDELPYKAPFFPFGPILAFTMCLIVLLGQNYEAVFRGQLLQVASSYIGLPIFLLIWLGYHLVKKDRTVSLDEMDVEGVTITPEEA
;
A
#
# COMPACT_ATOMS: atom_id res chain seq x y z
N MET A 1 -16.94 35.37 67.69
CA MET A 1 -16.48 35.37 66.28
C MET A 1 -15.04 34.92 66.29
N GLU A 2 -14.81 33.63 66.11
CA GLU A 2 -13.47 33.06 66.04
C GLU A 2 -12.97 33.19 64.58
N THR A 3 -11.80 33.75 64.44
CA THR A 3 -11.10 33.82 63.12
C THR A 3 -10.50 32.46 62.78
N PRO A 4 -10.62 31.95 61.49
CA PRO A 4 -10.06 30.66 61.15
C PRO A 4 -8.53 30.68 61.12
N ASN A 5 -7.94 29.59 61.60
CA ASN A 5 -6.49 29.37 61.70
C ASN A 5 -5.86 29.24 60.30
N PRO A 6 -4.85 30.08 59.95
CA PRO A 6 -4.21 30.05 58.61
C PRO A 6 -3.46 28.76 58.28
N SER A 7 -3.02 27.99 59.27
CA SER A 7 -2.24 26.76 59.06
C SER A 7 -3.05 25.55 58.52
N ALA A 8 -4.38 25.58 58.65
CA ALA A 8 -5.25 24.54 58.12
C ALA A 8 -5.53 24.71 56.60
N MET A 9 -5.31 25.93 56.08
CA MET A 9 -5.55 26.25 54.66
C MET A 9 -4.36 25.91 53.76
N GLU A 10 -3.12 25.97 54.30
CA GLU A 10 -1.92 25.61 53.54
C GLU A 10 -1.75 24.09 53.35
N VAL A 11 -2.18 23.28 54.35
CA VAL A 11 -2.09 21.81 54.26
C VAL A 11 -3.05 21.22 53.19
N ASN A 12 -4.20 21.87 52.98
CA ASN A 12 -5.15 21.42 51.96
C ASN A 12 -4.71 21.82 50.52
N LEU A 13 -3.95 22.92 50.37
CA LEU A 13 -3.44 23.33 49.04
C LEU A 13 -2.26 22.48 48.57
N GLU A 14 -1.40 22.01 49.47
CA GLU A 14 -0.31 21.11 49.13
C GLU A 14 -0.77 19.68 48.83
N THR A 15 -1.86 19.22 49.48
CA THR A 15 -2.42 17.88 49.23
C THR A 15 -3.17 17.83 47.89
N ASP A 16 -3.87 18.92 47.51
CA ASP A 16 -4.55 19.02 46.21
C ASP A 16 -3.53 19.16 45.03
N GLN A 17 -2.37 19.83 45.26
CA GLN A 17 -1.33 19.92 44.24
C GLN A 17 -0.54 18.59 44.06
N GLN A 18 -0.45 17.74 45.09
CA GLN A 18 0.18 16.42 44.98
C GLN A 18 -0.73 15.34 44.36
N VAL A 19 -2.05 15.50 44.41
CA VAL A 19 -3.01 14.59 43.75
C VAL A 19 -3.17 14.91 42.27
N GLN A 20 -2.94 16.18 41.85
CA GLN A 20 -2.99 16.56 40.42
C GLN A 20 -1.73 16.19 39.61
N SER A 21 -0.65 15.67 40.21
CA SER A 21 0.60 15.40 39.51
C SER A 21 0.73 13.98 38.94
N LYS A 22 -0.28 13.12 39.05
CA LYS A 22 -0.15 11.70 38.64
C LYS A 22 -0.82 11.31 37.30
N ASP A 23 -1.63 12.18 36.69
CA ASP A 23 -2.17 11.91 35.36
C ASP A 23 -1.87 13.07 34.40
N LYS A 24 -0.65 13.11 33.85
CA LYS A 24 -0.43 13.86 32.62
C LYS A 24 -1.35 13.24 31.57
N PRO A 25 -2.24 14.02 30.90
CA PRO A 25 -3.11 13.47 29.87
C PRO A 25 -2.24 12.72 28.85
N GLN A 26 -2.53 11.43 28.67
CA GLN A 26 -1.80 10.60 27.73
C GLN A 26 -2.03 11.20 26.34
N ARG A 27 -0.96 11.63 25.68
CA ARG A 27 -1.04 12.15 24.31
C ARG A 27 -1.53 11.01 23.41
N THR A 28 -2.62 11.27 22.69
CA THR A 28 -3.23 10.32 21.75
C THR A 28 -3.25 10.86 20.31
N GLU A 29 -2.89 12.12 20.11
CA GLU A 29 -2.95 12.80 18.81
C GLU A 29 -1.65 12.66 18.03
N LEU A 30 -1.79 12.31 16.76
CA LEU A 30 -0.69 12.31 15.79
C LEU A 30 -0.32 13.75 15.41
N LYS A 31 0.97 14.01 15.17
CA LYS A 31 1.41 15.33 14.72
C LYS A 31 1.37 15.42 13.21
N ARG A 32 0.83 16.52 12.67
CA ARG A 32 0.85 16.83 11.24
C ARG A 32 2.25 17.27 10.82
N GLY A 33 3.03 16.35 10.26
CA GLY A 33 4.44 16.55 9.91
C GLY A 33 4.77 16.37 8.43
N LEU A 34 3.79 15.94 7.60
CA LEU A 34 3.97 15.68 6.18
C LEU A 34 3.70 16.93 5.36
N SER A 35 4.71 17.41 4.62
CA SER A 35 4.60 18.52 3.68
C SER A 35 4.04 18.07 2.33
N ALA A 36 3.61 19.04 1.48
CA ALA A 36 3.12 18.80 0.13
C ALA A 36 4.09 17.94 -0.72
N ARG A 37 5.41 18.17 -0.61
CA ARG A 37 6.41 17.37 -1.33
C ARG A 37 6.43 15.91 -0.88
N HIS A 38 6.28 15.66 0.43
CA HIS A 38 6.18 14.29 0.96
C HIS A 38 4.94 13.59 0.43
N MET A 39 3.77 14.24 0.47
CA MET A 39 2.52 13.71 -0.06
C MET A 39 2.61 13.36 -1.54
N GLN A 40 3.24 14.21 -2.36
CA GLN A 40 3.44 13.95 -3.78
C GLN A 40 4.38 12.76 -4.01
N MET A 41 5.48 12.66 -3.28
CA MET A 41 6.44 11.56 -3.44
C MET A 41 5.86 10.22 -2.93
N ILE A 42 5.07 10.22 -1.87
CA ILE A 42 4.28 9.04 -1.44
C ILE A 42 3.32 8.63 -2.56
N ALA A 43 2.62 9.59 -3.20
CA ALA A 43 1.70 9.30 -4.29
C ALA A 43 2.40 8.78 -5.54
N ILE A 44 3.60 9.27 -5.88
CA ILE A 44 4.35 8.89 -7.08
C ILE A 44 5.14 7.61 -6.84
N GLY A 45 5.88 7.54 -5.76
CA GLY A 45 6.87 6.50 -5.48
C GLY A 45 6.41 5.38 -4.55
N GLY A 46 5.40 5.64 -3.70
CA GLY A 46 4.97 4.70 -2.65
C GLY A 46 4.51 3.33 -3.19
N ALA A 47 3.94 3.29 -4.40
CA ALA A 47 3.53 2.04 -5.04
C ALA A 47 4.57 1.44 -6.00
N ILE A 48 5.69 2.14 -6.27
CA ILE A 48 6.76 1.57 -7.11
C ILE A 48 7.64 0.69 -6.20
N GLY A 49 7.46 -0.61 -6.30
CA GLY A 49 8.14 -1.60 -5.48
C GLY A 49 8.55 -2.83 -6.30
N THR A 50 8.74 -3.96 -5.63
CA THR A 50 9.06 -5.26 -6.23
C THR A 50 8.04 -5.68 -7.29
N GLY A 51 6.78 -5.29 -7.16
CA GLY A 51 5.74 -5.57 -8.14
C GLY A 51 6.07 -5.07 -9.55
N LEU A 52 6.55 -3.83 -9.69
CA LEU A 52 6.94 -3.30 -10.99
C LEU A 52 8.33 -3.77 -11.41
N PHE A 53 9.32 -3.68 -10.52
CA PHE A 53 10.71 -3.97 -10.89
C PHE A 53 11.00 -5.45 -11.15
N VAL A 54 10.28 -6.35 -10.47
CA VAL A 54 10.55 -7.80 -10.51
C VAL A 54 9.37 -8.56 -11.12
N ALA A 55 8.18 -8.45 -10.56
CA ALA A 55 7.03 -9.27 -10.93
C ALA A 55 6.48 -8.95 -12.34
N SER A 56 6.83 -7.81 -12.93
CA SER A 56 6.44 -7.46 -14.31
C SER A 56 6.97 -8.45 -15.35
N GLY A 57 8.12 -9.10 -15.10
CA GLY A 57 8.65 -10.15 -15.96
C GLY A 57 7.71 -11.35 -16.08
N ALA A 58 7.20 -11.84 -14.96
CA ALA A 58 6.26 -12.95 -14.91
C ALA A 58 4.95 -12.64 -15.67
N THR A 59 4.49 -11.39 -15.67
CA THR A 59 3.28 -11.02 -16.45
C THR A 59 3.51 -11.09 -17.94
N ILE A 60 4.71 -10.68 -18.42
CA ILE A 60 5.07 -10.71 -19.84
C ILE A 60 5.30 -12.15 -20.29
N SER A 61 6.00 -12.99 -19.50
CA SER A 61 6.22 -14.40 -19.84
C SER A 61 4.92 -15.20 -19.90
N THR A 62 3.97 -14.93 -19.00
CA THR A 62 2.71 -15.66 -18.89
C THR A 62 1.69 -15.24 -19.96
N ALA A 63 1.52 -13.93 -20.18
CA ALA A 63 0.43 -13.41 -21.03
C ALA A 63 0.92 -12.81 -22.37
N GLY A 64 2.22 -12.79 -22.61
CA GLY A 64 2.82 -12.08 -23.74
C GLY A 64 2.85 -10.56 -23.54
N PRO A 65 3.57 -9.81 -24.41
CA PRO A 65 3.73 -8.36 -24.26
C PRO A 65 2.39 -7.60 -24.32
N GLY A 66 1.49 -7.97 -25.22
CA GLY A 66 0.16 -7.36 -25.36
C GLY A 66 -0.78 -7.72 -24.21
N GLY A 67 -0.71 -8.98 -23.74
CA GLY A 67 -1.50 -9.44 -22.60
C GLY A 67 -1.09 -8.75 -21.30
N ALA A 68 0.21 -8.64 -21.03
CA ALA A 68 0.74 -7.88 -19.90
C ALA A 68 0.34 -6.41 -19.97
N LEU A 69 0.49 -5.77 -21.13
CA LEU A 69 0.10 -4.37 -21.34
C LEU A 69 -1.40 -4.16 -21.08
N ALA A 70 -2.25 -5.05 -21.58
CA ALA A 70 -3.68 -5.02 -21.34
C ALA A 70 -4.02 -5.19 -19.84
N ALA A 71 -3.35 -6.13 -19.16
CA ALA A 71 -3.55 -6.35 -17.72
C ALA A 71 -3.18 -5.09 -16.90
N TYR A 72 -2.01 -4.50 -17.15
CA TYR A 72 -1.61 -3.26 -16.47
C TYR A 72 -2.50 -2.07 -16.80
N ALA A 73 -3.02 -1.96 -18.03
CA ALA A 73 -3.95 -0.91 -18.42
C ALA A 73 -5.32 -1.06 -17.70
N VAL A 74 -5.86 -2.28 -17.65
CA VAL A 74 -7.13 -2.57 -16.98
C VAL A 74 -7.01 -2.33 -15.48
N ILE A 75 -5.98 -2.87 -14.83
CA ILE A 75 -5.75 -2.66 -13.40
C ILE A 75 -5.42 -1.19 -13.12
N GLY A 76 -4.63 -0.53 -13.97
CA GLY A 76 -4.35 0.90 -13.86
C GLY A 76 -5.62 1.76 -13.90
N LEU A 77 -6.57 1.46 -14.80
CA LEU A 77 -7.87 2.11 -14.83
C LEU A 77 -8.65 1.89 -13.53
N MET A 78 -8.69 0.66 -13.04
CA MET A 78 -9.35 0.33 -11.76
C MET A 78 -8.76 1.15 -10.61
N VAL A 79 -7.43 1.17 -10.49
CA VAL A 79 -6.72 1.92 -9.45
C VAL A 79 -6.97 3.43 -9.59
N LEU A 80 -6.99 3.97 -10.81
CA LEU A 80 -7.33 5.37 -11.05
C LEU A 80 -8.73 5.71 -10.49
N LEU A 81 -9.74 4.89 -10.78
CA LEU A 81 -11.11 5.10 -10.29
C LEU A 81 -11.18 4.97 -8.75
N LEU A 82 -10.42 4.04 -8.18
CA LEU A 82 -10.31 3.89 -6.71
C LEU A 82 -9.66 5.12 -6.07
N MET A 83 -8.60 5.64 -6.68
CA MET A 83 -7.91 6.82 -6.15
C MET A 83 -8.77 8.09 -6.27
N GLN A 84 -9.59 8.22 -7.31
CA GLN A 84 -10.61 9.27 -7.39
C GLN A 84 -11.59 9.17 -6.21
N SER A 85 -12.07 7.96 -5.93
CA SER A 85 -12.99 7.68 -4.83
C SER A 85 -12.38 7.99 -3.46
N LEU A 86 -11.15 7.52 -3.23
CA LEU A 86 -10.40 7.76 -1.99
C LEU A 86 -10.08 9.25 -1.83
N GLY A 87 -9.69 9.92 -2.92
CA GLY A 87 -9.33 11.33 -2.92
C GLY A 87 -10.46 12.24 -2.46
N GLU A 88 -11.70 11.95 -2.87
CA GLU A 88 -12.87 12.72 -2.44
C GLU A 88 -13.10 12.58 -0.93
N MET A 89 -13.08 11.34 -0.42
CA MET A 89 -13.29 11.10 1.00
C MET A 89 -12.14 11.65 1.86
N SER A 90 -10.89 11.46 1.45
CA SER A 90 -9.72 11.87 2.23
C SER A 90 -9.40 13.36 2.15
N ALA A 91 -9.79 14.06 1.10
CA ALA A 91 -9.72 15.52 1.06
C ALA A 91 -10.78 16.18 1.95
N HIS A 92 -11.96 15.57 2.06
CA HIS A 92 -13.06 16.05 2.88
C HIS A 92 -12.89 15.67 4.36
N MET A 93 -12.38 14.48 4.62
CA MET A 93 -12.26 13.87 5.94
C MET A 93 -10.86 13.26 6.14
N PRO A 94 -9.82 14.10 6.32
CA PRO A 94 -8.43 13.67 6.42
C PRO A 94 -8.14 13.09 7.80
N VAL A 95 -8.29 11.77 7.93
CA VAL A 95 -8.06 11.01 9.17
C VAL A 95 -7.05 9.90 8.92
N ALA A 96 -6.16 9.64 9.88
CA ALA A 96 -5.12 8.61 9.76
C ALA A 96 -5.69 7.18 9.64
N GLY A 97 -6.90 6.93 10.18
CA GLY A 97 -7.63 5.68 10.01
C GLY A 97 -8.23 5.50 8.62
N SER A 98 -8.28 6.56 7.80
CA SER A 98 -8.73 6.56 6.41
C SER A 98 -9.91 5.61 6.16
N PHE A 99 -9.74 4.61 5.30
CA PHE A 99 -10.81 3.69 4.87
C PHE A 99 -11.40 2.83 6.01
N GLN A 100 -10.70 2.57 7.12
CA GLN A 100 -11.31 1.94 8.31
C GLN A 100 -12.35 2.87 8.94
N THR A 101 -12.01 4.14 9.08
CA THR A 101 -12.92 5.16 9.60
C THR A 101 -14.10 5.36 8.65
N TYR A 102 -13.84 5.44 7.33
CA TYR A 102 -14.90 5.53 6.32
C TYR A 102 -15.80 4.30 6.31
N ALA A 103 -15.23 3.10 6.42
CA ALA A 103 -15.99 1.86 6.50
C ALA A 103 -16.89 1.83 7.75
N THR A 104 -16.40 2.28 8.89
CA THR A 104 -17.18 2.39 10.13
C THR A 104 -18.33 3.40 9.99
N ARG A 105 -18.07 4.60 9.42
CA ARG A 105 -19.04 5.68 9.31
C ARG A 105 -20.04 5.45 8.17
N PHE A 106 -19.60 4.87 7.05
CA PHE A 106 -20.42 4.81 5.84
C PHE A 106 -21.03 3.43 5.55
N VAL A 107 -20.53 2.37 6.18
CA VAL A 107 -21.08 1.01 6.01
C VAL A 107 -21.61 0.48 7.34
N SER A 108 -20.73 0.05 8.22
CA SER A 108 -21.08 -0.39 9.58
C SER A 108 -19.84 -0.49 10.48
N PRO A 109 -19.98 -0.44 11.80
CA PRO A 109 -18.89 -0.66 12.74
C PRO A 109 -18.19 -2.01 12.56
N SER A 110 -18.93 -3.09 12.27
CA SER A 110 -18.37 -4.42 12.01
C SER A 110 -17.55 -4.49 10.72
N PHE A 111 -18.01 -3.81 9.66
CA PHE A 111 -17.24 -3.73 8.42
C PHE A 111 -15.96 -2.92 8.61
N GLY A 112 -16.05 -1.78 9.33
CA GLY A 112 -14.87 -0.98 9.68
C GLY A 112 -13.85 -1.73 10.52
N PHE A 113 -14.32 -2.55 11.49
CA PHE A 113 -13.48 -3.43 12.29
C PHE A 113 -12.70 -4.42 11.41
N ALA A 114 -13.41 -5.14 10.53
CA ALA A 114 -12.78 -6.11 9.64
C ALA A 114 -11.81 -5.44 8.65
N MET A 115 -12.17 -4.29 8.10
CA MET A 115 -11.31 -3.51 7.19
C MET A 115 -10.02 -3.05 7.87
N GLY A 116 -10.11 -2.57 9.12
CA GLY A 116 -8.95 -2.10 9.88
C GLY A 116 -7.96 -3.22 10.19
N TRP A 117 -8.44 -4.36 10.69
CA TRP A 117 -7.60 -5.52 10.97
C TRP A 117 -7.01 -6.13 9.70
N ASN A 118 -7.79 -6.22 8.60
CA ASN A 118 -7.31 -6.67 7.31
C ASN A 118 -6.19 -5.77 6.76
N TYR A 119 -6.32 -4.46 6.85
CA TYR A 119 -5.30 -3.53 6.35
C TYR A 119 -4.03 -3.52 7.22
N TRP A 120 -4.19 -3.55 8.54
CA TRP A 120 -3.05 -3.71 9.45
C TRP A 120 -2.27 -4.97 9.13
N PHE A 121 -2.98 -6.10 9.02
CA PHE A 121 -2.39 -7.40 8.71
C PHE A 121 -1.71 -7.39 7.32
N ASN A 122 -2.39 -6.84 6.31
CA ASN A 122 -1.83 -6.71 4.96
C ASN A 122 -0.43 -6.07 4.98
N TRP A 123 -0.31 -4.91 5.58
CA TRP A 123 0.96 -4.18 5.62
C TRP A 123 1.99 -4.81 6.58
N ALA A 124 1.56 -5.40 7.66
CA ALA A 124 2.46 -6.12 8.55
C ALA A 124 3.10 -7.35 7.85
N ILE A 125 2.32 -8.09 7.06
CA ILE A 125 2.80 -9.19 6.22
C ILE A 125 3.64 -8.68 5.05
N THR A 126 3.28 -7.55 4.44
CA THR A 126 4.09 -6.90 3.39
C THR A 126 5.48 -6.55 3.93
N VAL A 127 5.58 -5.98 5.14
CA VAL A 127 6.89 -5.73 5.79
C VAL A 127 7.69 -7.03 5.90
N ALA A 128 7.08 -8.14 6.31
CA ALA A 128 7.77 -9.43 6.38
C ALA A 128 8.26 -9.89 5.00
N ALA A 129 7.43 -9.77 3.95
CA ALA A 129 7.79 -10.12 2.58
C ALA A 129 8.96 -9.28 2.06
N GLU A 130 8.92 -7.96 2.27
CA GLU A 130 9.99 -7.05 1.84
C GLU A 130 11.31 -7.32 2.60
N LEU A 131 11.25 -7.72 3.86
CA LEU A 131 12.45 -8.11 4.62
C LEU A 131 13.07 -9.42 4.09
N VAL A 132 12.27 -10.40 3.72
CA VAL A 132 12.75 -11.62 3.05
C VAL A 132 13.39 -11.27 1.71
N ALA A 133 12.70 -10.46 0.89
CA ALA A 133 13.23 -10.00 -0.39
C ALA A 133 14.53 -9.22 -0.25
N SER A 134 14.70 -8.42 0.81
CA SER A 134 15.93 -7.68 1.06
C SER A 134 17.14 -8.60 1.29
N GLY A 135 16.95 -9.73 1.97
CA GLY A 135 17.96 -10.76 2.16
C GLY A 135 18.38 -11.39 0.82
N LEU A 136 17.40 -11.73 -0.02
CA LEU A 136 17.65 -12.30 -1.36
C LEU A 136 18.44 -11.32 -2.25
N VAL A 137 18.11 -10.02 -2.24
CA VAL A 137 18.87 -9.01 -3.00
C VAL A 137 20.30 -8.85 -2.47
N MET A 138 20.48 -8.87 -1.16
CA MET A 138 21.80 -8.73 -0.55
C MET A 138 22.73 -9.91 -0.83
N SER A 139 22.21 -11.11 -1.07
CA SER A 139 22.99 -12.27 -1.44
C SER A 139 23.72 -12.11 -2.79
N TYR A 140 23.29 -11.18 -3.64
CA TYR A 140 24.01 -10.81 -4.88
C TYR A 140 25.43 -10.26 -4.58
N TRP A 141 25.58 -9.44 -3.54
CA TRP A 141 26.89 -8.85 -3.21
C TRP A 141 27.63 -9.65 -2.13
N LEU A 142 26.90 -10.25 -1.20
CA LEU A 142 27.44 -10.91 -0.02
C LEU A 142 26.77 -12.30 0.20
N PRO A 143 27.02 -13.27 -0.72
CA PRO A 143 26.36 -14.57 -0.70
C PRO A 143 26.67 -15.40 0.56
N ASP A 144 27.80 -15.15 1.22
CA ASP A 144 28.22 -15.88 2.41
C ASP A 144 27.53 -15.39 3.70
N VAL A 145 26.84 -14.24 3.64
CA VAL A 145 26.11 -13.69 4.80
C VAL A 145 24.67 -14.21 4.77
N PRO A 146 24.21 -14.90 5.82
CA PRO A 146 22.84 -15.40 5.88
C PRO A 146 21.81 -14.28 5.71
N SER A 147 20.78 -14.49 4.89
CA SER A 147 19.74 -13.49 4.54
C SER A 147 19.02 -12.92 5.75
N TRP A 148 18.82 -13.72 6.83
CA TRP A 148 18.20 -13.24 8.07
C TRP A 148 18.98 -12.11 8.76
N VAL A 149 20.30 -12.03 8.58
CA VAL A 149 21.14 -10.94 9.14
C VAL A 149 20.72 -9.62 8.51
N TRP A 150 20.52 -9.60 7.20
CA TRP A 150 20.07 -8.43 6.46
C TRP A 150 18.64 -8.06 6.82
N ALA A 151 17.75 -9.05 6.88
CA ALA A 151 16.36 -8.85 7.24
C ALA A 151 16.21 -8.22 8.64
N ILE A 152 16.97 -8.69 9.66
CA ILE A 152 16.99 -8.07 10.99
C ILE A 152 17.58 -6.66 10.94
N SER A 153 18.69 -6.46 10.23
CA SER A 153 19.35 -5.15 10.14
C SER A 153 18.40 -4.12 9.53
N PHE A 154 17.70 -4.48 8.45
CA PHE A 154 16.73 -3.59 7.81
C PHE A 154 15.47 -3.40 8.66
N LEU A 155 14.97 -4.42 9.36
CA LEU A 155 13.86 -4.24 10.30
C LEU A 155 14.22 -3.23 11.40
N VAL A 156 15.40 -3.32 11.97
CA VAL A 156 15.89 -2.36 12.98
C VAL A 156 16.00 -0.96 12.37
N LEU A 157 16.59 -0.83 11.18
CA LEU A 157 16.71 0.45 10.47
C LEU A 157 15.33 1.08 10.24
N LEU A 158 14.38 0.35 9.67
CA LEU A 158 13.04 0.83 9.37
C LEU A 158 12.26 1.18 10.65
N THR A 159 12.40 0.37 11.70
CA THR A 159 11.79 0.63 13.01
C THR A 159 12.34 1.93 13.61
N VAL A 160 13.65 2.15 13.57
CA VAL A 160 14.27 3.40 14.07
C VAL A 160 13.80 4.60 13.26
N LEU A 161 13.79 4.53 11.92
CA LEU A 161 13.31 5.63 11.08
C LEU A 161 11.87 6.01 11.40
N ASN A 162 10.98 5.03 11.57
CA ASN A 162 9.57 5.27 11.91
C ASN A 162 9.36 5.72 13.36
N ALA A 163 10.27 5.37 14.29
CA ALA A 163 10.18 5.77 15.69
C ALA A 163 10.51 7.26 15.94
N LEU A 164 11.21 7.91 15.02
CA LEU A 164 11.67 9.30 15.20
C LEU A 164 10.52 10.29 15.04
N SER A 165 9.89 10.37 13.88
CA SER A 165 8.69 11.20 13.64
C SER A 165 8.08 10.95 12.25
N ALA A 166 6.83 11.41 12.02
CA ALA A 166 6.22 11.42 10.69
C ALA A 166 7.03 12.22 9.66
N ARG A 167 7.70 13.29 10.08
CA ARG A 167 8.57 14.09 9.21
C ARG A 167 9.79 13.30 8.75
N VAL A 168 10.44 12.56 9.64
CA VAL A 168 11.60 11.72 9.29
C VAL A 168 11.18 10.60 8.36
N TYR A 169 10.04 9.96 8.61
CA TYR A 169 9.44 9.02 7.67
C TYR A 169 9.24 9.65 6.28
N GLY A 170 8.61 10.83 6.22
CA GLY A 170 8.35 11.54 4.97
C GLY A 170 9.63 11.90 4.20
N GLU A 171 10.70 12.33 4.88
CA GLU A 171 11.99 12.61 4.26
C GLU A 171 12.66 11.33 3.73
N ALA A 172 12.66 10.25 4.50
CA ALA A 172 13.21 8.96 4.05
C ALA A 172 12.46 8.46 2.80
N GLU A 173 11.12 8.49 2.83
CA GLU A 173 10.29 8.08 1.70
C GLU A 173 10.46 8.99 0.48
N PHE A 174 10.67 10.30 0.69
CA PHE A 174 10.99 11.24 -0.39
C PHE A 174 12.25 10.79 -1.16
N TRP A 175 13.34 10.48 -0.46
CA TRP A 175 14.59 10.08 -1.10
C TRP A 175 14.49 8.69 -1.75
N PHE A 176 13.87 7.73 -1.08
CA PHE A 176 13.61 6.41 -1.67
C PHE A 176 12.77 6.51 -2.94
N ALA A 177 11.68 7.27 -2.90
CA ALA A 177 10.80 7.50 -4.04
C ALA A 177 11.53 8.22 -5.18
N LEU A 178 12.37 9.20 -4.88
CA LEU A 178 13.15 9.94 -5.87
C LEU A 178 14.10 9.02 -6.64
N ILE A 179 14.81 8.12 -5.96
CA ILE A 179 15.69 7.13 -6.59
C ILE A 179 14.89 6.25 -7.56
N LYS A 180 13.74 5.72 -7.13
CA LYS A 180 12.86 4.89 -7.97
C LYS A 180 12.36 5.64 -9.20
N VAL A 181 11.89 6.87 -9.02
CA VAL A 181 11.38 7.72 -10.10
C VAL A 181 12.47 8.04 -11.13
N ILE A 182 13.66 8.45 -10.67
CA ILE A 182 14.80 8.72 -11.55
C ILE A 182 15.17 7.47 -12.35
N THR A 183 15.22 6.31 -11.70
CA THR A 183 15.55 5.04 -12.38
C THR A 183 14.54 4.70 -13.46
N VAL A 184 13.23 4.80 -13.16
CA VAL A 184 12.21 4.53 -14.17
C VAL A 184 12.27 5.53 -15.31
N VAL A 185 12.51 6.83 -15.04
CA VAL A 185 12.66 7.85 -16.09
C VAL A 185 13.88 7.55 -16.98
N ILE A 186 15.03 7.21 -16.40
CA ILE A 186 16.22 6.80 -17.16
C ILE A 186 15.88 5.55 -18.01
N PHE A 187 15.21 4.58 -17.42
CA PHE A 187 14.78 3.37 -18.13
C PHE A 187 13.86 3.69 -19.31
N LEU A 188 12.86 4.55 -19.13
CA LEU A 188 11.94 4.94 -20.20
C LEU A 188 12.66 5.63 -21.35
N ILE A 189 13.58 6.55 -21.03
CA ILE A 189 14.36 7.29 -22.03
C ILE A 189 15.29 6.30 -22.76
N SER A 190 16.12 5.57 -22.02
CA SER A 190 17.13 4.68 -22.62
C SER A 190 16.50 3.51 -23.38
N GLY A 191 15.43 2.90 -22.83
CA GLY A 191 14.68 1.86 -23.52
C GLY A 191 14.03 2.36 -24.81
N THR A 192 13.48 3.58 -24.81
CA THR A 192 12.96 4.22 -26.03
C THR A 192 14.07 4.43 -27.08
N LEU A 193 15.23 4.94 -26.66
CA LEU A 193 16.38 5.12 -27.57
C LEU A 193 16.86 3.78 -28.16
N MET A 194 16.83 2.72 -27.35
CA MET A 194 17.17 1.36 -27.82
C MET A 194 16.14 0.83 -28.84
N ILE A 195 14.85 1.08 -28.66
CA ILE A 195 13.82 0.72 -29.65
C ILE A 195 14.09 1.39 -31.00
N PHE A 196 14.63 2.60 -31.01
CA PHE A 196 15.02 3.32 -32.23
C PHE A 196 16.43 2.94 -32.75
N GLY A 197 17.12 1.95 -32.15
CA GLY A 197 18.41 1.45 -32.63
C GLY A 197 19.62 2.35 -32.30
N ILE A 198 19.53 3.19 -31.27
CA ILE A 198 20.62 4.13 -30.92
C ILE A 198 21.80 3.42 -30.23
N PHE A 199 21.52 2.39 -29.41
CA PHE A 199 22.57 1.64 -28.70
C PHE A 199 22.92 0.34 -29.37
N ASN A 200 21.95 -0.38 -29.95
CA ASN A 200 22.07 -1.66 -30.60
C ASN A 200 21.08 -1.77 -31.77
N ASP A 201 21.13 -2.83 -32.54
CA ASP A 201 20.11 -3.07 -33.57
C ASP A 201 18.71 -3.08 -32.98
N SER A 202 17.80 -2.31 -33.59
CA SER A 202 16.42 -2.23 -33.15
C SER A 202 15.74 -3.59 -33.27
N PRO A 203 15.08 -4.11 -32.23
CA PRO A 203 14.29 -5.34 -32.35
C PRO A 203 13.02 -5.13 -33.20
N GLY A 204 12.67 -3.86 -33.50
CA GLY A 204 11.43 -3.51 -34.18
C GLY A 204 10.21 -4.07 -33.47
N VAL A 205 9.30 -4.68 -34.23
CA VAL A 205 8.05 -5.28 -33.67
C VAL A 205 8.16 -6.82 -33.52
N GLN A 206 9.36 -7.40 -33.65
CA GLN A 206 9.53 -8.86 -33.66
C GLN A 206 8.98 -9.54 -32.40
N ASN A 207 9.21 -8.94 -31.21
CA ASN A 207 8.74 -9.50 -29.94
C ASN A 207 7.22 -9.41 -29.75
N TRP A 208 6.53 -8.62 -30.61
CA TRP A 208 5.06 -8.53 -30.60
C TRP A 208 4.39 -9.49 -31.58
N THR A 209 5.17 -10.16 -32.44
CA THR A 209 4.67 -11.04 -33.50
C THR A 209 5.29 -12.44 -33.47
N ALA A 210 6.26 -12.70 -32.58
CA ALA A 210 6.94 -13.98 -32.46
C ALA A 210 6.08 -15.00 -31.70
N GLY A 211 5.95 -16.22 -32.25
CA GLY A 211 5.20 -17.30 -31.63
C GLY A 211 3.74 -16.92 -31.41
N ASP A 212 3.27 -17.05 -30.18
CA ASP A 212 1.88 -16.70 -29.75
C ASP A 212 1.75 -15.23 -29.31
N ALA A 213 2.79 -14.40 -29.48
CA ALA A 213 2.67 -12.98 -29.19
C ALA A 213 1.65 -12.32 -30.13
N PRO A 214 1.00 -11.20 -29.72
CA PRO A 214 1.21 -10.50 -28.44
C PRO A 214 0.41 -11.04 -27.25
N PHE A 215 -0.49 -12.02 -27.45
CA PHE A 215 -1.44 -12.51 -26.43
C PHE A 215 -1.20 -14.00 -26.14
N HIS A 216 -0.02 -14.34 -25.62
CA HIS A 216 0.33 -15.69 -25.23
C HIS A 216 -0.66 -16.25 -24.20
N GLY A 217 -1.07 -17.52 -24.36
CA GLY A 217 -2.05 -18.17 -23.50
C GLY A 217 -3.48 -17.58 -23.56
N GLY A 218 -3.72 -16.56 -24.40
CA GLY A 218 -5.02 -16.00 -24.66
C GLY A 218 -5.64 -15.22 -23.49
N PHE A 219 -6.96 -15.08 -23.49
CA PHE A 219 -7.70 -14.26 -22.52
C PHE A 219 -7.54 -14.74 -21.06
N LEU A 220 -7.46 -16.04 -20.83
CA LEU A 220 -7.32 -16.60 -19.50
C LEU A 220 -5.95 -16.29 -18.89
N ALA A 221 -4.89 -16.27 -19.68
CA ALA A 221 -3.57 -15.86 -19.22
C ALA A 221 -3.54 -14.38 -18.82
N ILE A 222 -4.30 -13.51 -19.50
CA ILE A 222 -4.44 -12.10 -19.10
C ILE A 222 -5.12 -11.99 -17.73
N ILE A 223 -6.17 -12.78 -17.48
CA ILE A 223 -6.86 -12.80 -16.17
C ILE A 223 -5.91 -13.32 -15.07
N SER A 224 -5.13 -14.36 -15.33
CA SER A 224 -4.22 -14.95 -14.33
C SER A 224 -3.16 -13.96 -13.83
N VAL A 225 -2.73 -13.01 -14.68
CA VAL A 225 -1.75 -12.00 -14.29
C VAL A 225 -2.34 -10.73 -13.68
N PHE A 226 -3.67 -10.59 -13.58
CA PHE A 226 -4.31 -9.42 -12.95
C PHE A 226 -3.93 -9.27 -11.47
N MET A 227 -3.76 -10.36 -10.72
CA MET A 227 -3.35 -10.29 -9.32
C MET A 227 -1.92 -9.73 -9.19
N ILE A 228 -1.00 -10.21 -10.04
CA ILE A 228 0.40 -9.73 -10.07
C ILE A 228 0.44 -8.25 -10.49
N ALA A 229 -0.29 -7.88 -11.54
CA ALA A 229 -0.40 -6.48 -11.95
C ALA A 229 -1.00 -5.62 -10.83
N GLY A 230 -2.05 -6.11 -10.13
CA GLY A 230 -2.67 -5.42 -9.00
C GLY A 230 -1.72 -5.21 -7.83
N PHE A 231 -0.95 -6.23 -7.47
CA PHE A 231 0.09 -6.09 -6.44
C PHE A 231 1.09 -4.98 -6.77
N SER A 232 1.45 -4.80 -8.05
CA SER A 232 2.34 -3.72 -8.49
C SER A 232 1.80 -2.32 -8.20
N PHE A 233 0.50 -2.15 -7.98
CA PHE A 233 -0.15 -0.89 -7.67
C PHE A 233 -0.46 -0.70 -6.17
N GLN A 234 -0.26 -1.71 -5.33
CA GLN A 234 -0.47 -1.57 -3.88
C GLN A 234 0.45 -0.50 -3.29
N GLY A 235 -0.06 0.21 -2.28
CA GLY A 235 0.60 1.40 -1.74
C GLY A 235 0.11 2.72 -2.35
N THR A 236 -0.66 2.68 -3.46
CA THR A 236 -1.28 3.88 -4.02
C THR A 236 -2.25 4.53 -3.04
N GLU A 237 -2.97 3.73 -2.26
CA GLU A 237 -3.93 4.15 -1.23
C GLU A 237 -3.29 4.77 0.01
N LEU A 238 -1.97 4.68 0.18
CA LEU A 238 -1.22 5.31 1.28
C LEU A 238 -1.46 6.82 1.37
N VAL A 239 -1.75 7.47 0.25
CA VAL A 239 -2.16 8.90 0.22
C VAL A 239 -3.34 9.16 1.16
N GLY A 240 -4.30 8.23 1.24
CA GLY A 240 -5.45 8.35 2.15
C GLY A 240 -5.05 8.26 3.62
N VAL A 241 -4.12 7.39 3.99
CA VAL A 241 -3.60 7.27 5.37
C VAL A 241 -2.75 8.50 5.70
N ALA A 242 -1.85 8.90 4.81
CA ALA A 242 -0.97 10.05 4.98
C ALA A 242 -1.74 11.39 5.05
N ALA A 243 -2.95 11.45 4.50
CA ALA A 243 -3.81 12.65 4.57
C ALA A 243 -4.07 13.10 6.02
N GLY A 244 -4.16 12.16 6.98
CA GLY A 244 -4.34 12.46 8.39
C GLY A 244 -3.15 13.21 9.03
N GLU A 245 -1.95 13.09 8.49
CA GLU A 245 -0.73 13.76 8.96
C GLU A 245 -0.21 14.84 7.99
N SER A 246 -0.97 15.15 6.91
CA SER A 246 -0.66 16.25 5.99
C SER A 246 -0.89 17.61 6.65
N SER A 247 -0.02 18.56 6.37
CA SER A 247 -0.17 19.96 6.83
C SER A 247 -1.34 20.69 6.14
N ASN A 248 -1.66 20.34 4.89
CA ASN A 248 -2.77 20.94 4.13
C ASN A 248 -3.50 19.90 3.27
N PRO A 249 -4.25 18.95 3.87
CA PRO A 249 -4.84 17.83 3.16
C PRO A 249 -5.87 18.23 2.10
N ARG A 250 -6.61 19.34 2.28
CA ARG A 250 -7.58 19.85 1.29
C ARG A 250 -6.94 20.23 -0.04
N HIS A 251 -5.68 20.64 -0.02
CA HIS A 251 -4.91 20.99 -1.21
C HIS A 251 -4.01 19.84 -1.68
N ASP A 252 -3.32 19.19 -0.74
CA ASP A 252 -2.28 18.20 -1.04
C ASP A 252 -2.85 16.89 -1.57
N VAL A 253 -3.98 16.42 -1.01
CA VAL A 253 -4.63 15.17 -1.45
C VAL A 253 -5.13 15.27 -2.89
N PRO A 254 -5.90 16.29 -3.32
CA PRO A 254 -6.32 16.40 -4.72
C PRO A 254 -5.15 16.48 -5.70
N ARG A 255 -4.05 17.16 -5.31
CA ARG A 255 -2.84 17.25 -6.12
C ARG A 255 -2.14 15.88 -6.24
N ALA A 256 -2.02 15.16 -5.14
CA ALA A 256 -1.46 13.81 -5.12
C ALA A 256 -2.27 12.85 -6.00
N ILE A 257 -3.60 12.87 -5.92
CA ILE A 257 -4.49 12.03 -6.75
C ILE A 257 -4.33 12.33 -8.25
N LYS A 258 -4.19 13.60 -8.65
CA LYS A 258 -3.97 13.96 -10.05
C LYS A 258 -2.67 13.39 -10.62
N THR A 259 -1.64 13.21 -9.80
CA THR A 259 -0.35 12.63 -10.25
C THR A 259 -0.42 11.13 -10.47
N VAL A 260 -1.39 10.43 -9.88
CA VAL A 260 -1.59 8.98 -10.04
C VAL A 260 -1.81 8.59 -11.51
N PHE A 261 -2.60 9.39 -12.27
CA PHE A 261 -2.83 9.12 -13.70
C PHE A 261 -1.52 9.07 -14.49
N TRP A 262 -0.67 10.11 -14.34
CA TRP A 262 0.60 10.19 -15.06
C TRP A 262 1.57 9.10 -14.63
N ARG A 263 1.57 8.74 -13.34
CA ARG A 263 2.34 7.62 -12.83
C ARG A 263 1.94 6.31 -13.51
N ILE A 264 0.64 6.00 -13.57
CA ILE A 264 0.13 4.79 -14.23
C ILE A 264 0.56 4.77 -15.69
N MET A 265 0.33 5.87 -16.41
CA MET A 265 0.59 5.96 -17.84
C MET A 265 2.08 5.78 -18.16
N PHE A 266 2.96 6.51 -17.49
CA PHE A 266 4.38 6.47 -17.83
C PHE A 266 5.12 5.34 -17.13
N PHE A 267 4.94 5.16 -15.83
CA PHE A 267 5.81 4.26 -15.07
C PHE A 267 5.39 2.80 -15.17
N TYR A 268 4.10 2.52 -15.33
CA TYR A 268 3.62 1.16 -15.48
C TYR A 268 3.41 0.79 -16.95
N ILE A 269 2.51 1.45 -17.63
CA ILE A 269 2.19 1.12 -19.03
C ILE A 269 3.40 1.37 -19.93
N GLY A 270 4.10 2.49 -19.76
CA GLY A 270 5.32 2.80 -20.53
C GLY A 270 6.44 1.79 -20.29
N ALA A 271 6.69 1.39 -19.02
CA ALA A 271 7.71 0.40 -18.71
C ALA A 271 7.37 -0.99 -19.30
N ILE A 272 6.14 -1.46 -19.12
CA ILE A 272 5.70 -2.75 -19.69
C ILE A 272 5.78 -2.76 -21.22
N ALA A 273 5.40 -1.66 -21.88
CA ALA A 273 5.53 -1.54 -23.34
C ALA A 273 6.98 -1.63 -23.79
N ILE A 274 7.92 -0.96 -23.11
CA ILE A 274 9.35 -1.01 -23.41
C ILE A 274 9.91 -2.41 -23.18
N ILE A 275 9.64 -3.02 -22.02
CA ILE A 275 10.12 -4.37 -21.71
C ILE A 275 9.61 -5.36 -22.75
N GLY A 276 8.31 -5.36 -23.05
CA GLY A 276 7.69 -6.26 -24.02
C GLY A 276 8.17 -6.03 -25.47
N THR A 277 8.70 -4.83 -25.78
CA THR A 277 9.31 -4.55 -27.08
C THR A 277 10.75 -5.05 -27.15
N LEU A 278 11.52 -4.90 -26.06
CA LEU A 278 12.95 -5.20 -26.03
C LEU A 278 13.28 -6.65 -25.65
N ILE A 279 12.40 -7.30 -24.88
CA ILE A 279 12.63 -8.66 -24.37
C ILE A 279 11.53 -9.58 -24.89
N PRO A 280 11.87 -10.70 -25.57
CA PRO A 280 10.88 -11.67 -25.97
C PRO A 280 10.24 -12.34 -24.75
N TYR A 281 8.94 -12.61 -24.81
CA TYR A 281 8.21 -13.25 -23.71
C TYR A 281 8.72 -14.66 -23.39
N THR A 282 9.44 -15.30 -24.33
CA THR A 282 10.09 -16.60 -24.18
C THR A 282 11.48 -16.53 -23.56
N ASP A 283 11.97 -15.34 -23.16
CA ASP A 283 13.31 -15.21 -22.56
C ASP A 283 13.37 -16.03 -21.26
N PRO A 284 14.36 -16.93 -21.11
CA PRO A 284 14.47 -17.78 -19.92
C PRO A 284 14.56 -17.02 -18.61
N ASN A 285 15.09 -15.78 -18.65
CA ASN A 285 15.20 -14.96 -17.45
C ASN A 285 13.88 -14.31 -17.04
N LEU A 286 12.90 -14.20 -17.96
CA LEU A 286 11.52 -13.81 -17.61
C LEU A 286 10.69 -15.01 -17.12
N LEU A 287 11.05 -16.24 -17.53
CA LEU A 287 10.32 -17.47 -17.21
C LEU A 287 10.65 -18.04 -15.81
N ARG A 288 11.57 -17.43 -15.08
CA ARG A 288 11.92 -17.88 -13.74
C ARG A 288 10.82 -17.53 -12.77
N ASP A 289 10.01 -18.52 -12.43
CA ASP A 289 8.87 -18.44 -11.48
C ASP A 289 9.29 -18.13 -10.03
N SER A 290 10.59 -18.15 -9.74
CA SER A 290 11.08 -17.98 -8.40
C SER A 290 11.42 -16.52 -8.13
N ALA A 291 10.72 -15.94 -7.16
CA ALA A 291 11.07 -14.66 -6.54
C ALA A 291 12.51 -14.64 -5.98
N SER A 292 13.16 -15.79 -5.89
CA SER A 292 14.57 -16.00 -5.49
C SER A 292 15.59 -15.40 -6.46
N ASP A 293 15.25 -15.27 -7.75
CA ASP A 293 16.14 -14.71 -8.76
C ASP A 293 15.84 -13.21 -9.04
N ILE A 294 15.72 -12.42 -7.97
CA ILE A 294 15.56 -10.95 -8.04
C ILE A 294 16.71 -10.29 -8.87
N ALA A 295 17.85 -10.98 -8.99
CA ALA A 295 18.98 -10.54 -9.80
C ALA A 295 18.65 -10.32 -11.28
N TYR A 296 17.56 -10.88 -11.79
CA TYR A 296 17.17 -10.79 -13.20
C TYR A 296 15.88 -10.00 -13.43
N SER A 297 15.74 -8.88 -12.75
CA SER A 297 14.68 -7.90 -13.04
C SER A 297 14.62 -7.60 -14.54
N PRO A 298 13.42 -7.51 -15.17
CA PRO A 298 13.30 -7.10 -16.58
C PRO A 298 14.00 -5.77 -16.87
N PHE A 299 14.06 -4.87 -15.91
CA PHE A 299 14.80 -3.62 -16.02
C PHE A 299 16.31 -3.86 -16.12
N THR A 300 16.85 -4.78 -15.32
CA THR A 300 18.27 -5.20 -15.39
C THR A 300 18.60 -5.75 -16.75
N LEU A 301 17.76 -6.67 -17.29
CA LEU A 301 17.97 -7.27 -18.61
C LEU A 301 18.03 -6.24 -19.74
N VAL A 302 17.20 -5.20 -19.68
CA VAL A 302 17.24 -4.11 -20.67
C VAL A 302 18.56 -3.34 -20.59
N PHE A 303 19.02 -2.96 -19.38
CA PHE A 303 20.28 -2.24 -19.22
C PHE A 303 21.51 -3.08 -19.57
N GLU A 304 21.49 -4.40 -19.30
CA GLU A 304 22.55 -5.33 -19.75
C GLU A 304 22.63 -5.40 -21.27
N ARG A 305 21.49 -5.49 -21.95
CA ARG A 305 21.44 -5.47 -23.43
C ARG A 305 21.94 -4.16 -24.03
N MET A 306 21.94 -3.06 -23.27
CA MET A 306 22.56 -1.79 -23.65
C MET A 306 24.08 -1.78 -23.49
N GLY A 307 24.68 -2.84 -22.94
CA GLY A 307 26.12 -2.94 -22.68
C GLY A 307 26.59 -2.17 -21.43
N VAL A 308 25.70 -1.87 -20.49
CA VAL A 308 26.05 -1.20 -19.23
C VAL A 308 26.72 -2.21 -18.30
N ALA A 309 28.03 -2.11 -18.13
CA ALA A 309 28.86 -3.09 -17.41
C ALA A 309 28.47 -3.33 -15.92
N ALA A 310 27.79 -2.40 -15.29
CA ALA A 310 27.39 -2.52 -13.89
C ALA A 310 25.85 -2.59 -13.72
N ALA A 311 25.10 -2.90 -14.81
CA ALA A 311 23.64 -2.84 -14.80
C ALA A 311 23.01 -3.65 -13.67
N ALA A 312 23.43 -4.91 -13.48
CA ALA A 312 22.91 -5.77 -12.43
C ALA A 312 23.14 -5.20 -11.02
N ALA A 313 24.36 -4.73 -10.72
CA ALA A 313 24.68 -4.17 -9.41
C ALA A 313 23.87 -2.87 -9.13
N VAL A 314 23.80 -1.98 -10.12
CA VAL A 314 23.02 -0.73 -9.99
C VAL A 314 21.52 -1.01 -9.79
N MET A 315 20.97 -1.92 -10.61
CA MET A 315 19.55 -2.26 -10.51
C MET A 315 19.21 -2.98 -9.21
N ASN A 316 20.06 -3.90 -8.73
CA ASN A 316 19.86 -4.53 -7.43
C ASN A 316 19.90 -3.49 -6.29
N ALA A 317 20.77 -2.49 -6.35
CA ALA A 317 20.78 -1.38 -5.39
C ALA A 317 19.46 -0.58 -5.44
N VAL A 318 18.94 -0.30 -6.63
CA VAL A 318 17.64 0.38 -6.79
C VAL A 318 16.50 -0.49 -6.28
N ILE A 319 16.48 -1.79 -6.60
CA ILE A 319 15.47 -2.73 -6.10
C ILE A 319 15.52 -2.81 -4.58
N LEU A 320 16.70 -2.86 -3.98
CA LEU A 320 16.85 -2.82 -2.52
C LEU A 320 16.26 -1.53 -1.92
N THR A 321 16.52 -0.36 -2.54
CA THR A 321 15.88 0.89 -2.07
C THR A 321 14.36 0.86 -2.23
N ALA A 322 13.84 0.21 -3.26
CA ALA A 322 12.40 0.04 -3.47
C ALA A 322 11.77 -0.89 -2.42
N ILE A 323 12.44 -1.98 -2.08
CA ILE A 323 12.08 -2.90 -1.00
C ILE A 323 12.02 -2.16 0.34
N LEU A 324 13.08 -1.44 0.68
CA LEU A 324 13.15 -0.68 1.93
C LEU A 324 12.10 0.42 2.01
N SER A 325 11.80 1.09 0.91
CA SER A 325 10.71 2.06 0.83
C SER A 325 9.34 1.42 1.05
N ALA A 326 9.07 0.26 0.42
CA ALA A 326 7.81 -0.46 0.62
C ALA A 326 7.67 -0.93 2.08
N GLY A 327 8.74 -1.48 2.67
CA GLY A 327 8.79 -1.84 4.08
C GLY A 327 8.58 -0.64 5.02
N ASN A 328 9.21 0.50 4.71
CA ASN A 328 9.06 1.76 5.46
C ASN A 328 7.61 2.26 5.44
N SER A 329 7.01 2.27 4.26
CA SER A 329 5.61 2.68 4.06
C SER A 329 4.63 1.69 4.70
N GLY A 330 4.92 0.39 4.63
CA GLY A 330 4.14 -0.65 5.28
C GLY A 330 4.13 -0.52 6.80
N LEU A 331 5.30 -0.29 7.41
CA LEU A 331 5.43 -0.06 8.84
C LEU A 331 4.70 1.22 9.28
N TYR A 332 4.81 2.28 8.48
CA TYR A 332 4.06 3.52 8.70
C TYR A 332 2.55 3.30 8.67
N ALA A 333 2.02 2.72 7.58
CA ALA A 333 0.59 2.56 7.36
C ALA A 333 -0.08 1.65 8.39
N SER A 334 0.50 0.48 8.65
CA SER A 334 -0.02 -0.47 9.64
C SER A 334 0.00 0.10 11.06
N THR A 335 1.05 0.83 11.42
CA THR A 335 1.15 1.49 12.74
C THR A 335 0.02 2.52 12.93
N ARG A 336 -0.27 3.35 11.93
CA ARG A 336 -1.35 4.36 11.97
C ARG A 336 -2.73 3.71 12.00
N MET A 337 -2.90 2.63 11.26
CA MET A 337 -4.15 1.88 11.27
C MET A 337 -4.45 1.31 12.66
N LEU A 338 -3.49 0.61 13.26
CA LEU A 338 -3.66 0.01 14.58
C LEU A 338 -3.88 1.08 15.67
N HIS A 339 -3.20 2.21 15.56
CA HIS A 339 -3.42 3.38 16.43
C HIS A 339 -4.85 3.91 16.30
N SER A 340 -5.34 4.16 15.08
CA SER A 340 -6.69 4.63 14.82
C SER A 340 -7.76 3.68 15.34
N MET A 341 -7.55 2.38 15.17
CA MET A 341 -8.44 1.34 15.71
C MET A 341 -8.46 1.35 17.23
N ALA A 342 -7.34 1.63 17.90
CA ALA A 342 -7.30 1.75 19.36
C ALA A 342 -8.07 2.97 19.87
N LEU A 343 -7.98 4.10 19.15
CA LEU A 343 -8.75 5.30 19.47
C LEU A 343 -10.26 5.11 19.28
N SER A 344 -10.66 4.33 18.26
CA SER A 344 -12.07 3.99 18.02
C SER A 344 -12.59 2.81 18.87
N GLY A 345 -11.78 2.29 19.81
CA GLY A 345 -12.17 1.16 20.67
C GLY A 345 -12.22 -0.20 19.96
N GLN A 346 -11.65 -0.30 18.77
CA GLN A 346 -11.62 -1.54 17.96
C GLN A 346 -10.31 -2.33 18.11
N ALA A 347 -9.34 -1.78 18.85
CA ALA A 347 -8.10 -2.45 19.25
C ALA A 347 -7.75 -2.11 20.70
N PRO A 348 -6.83 -2.85 21.35
CA PRO A 348 -6.39 -2.57 22.71
C PRO A 348 -5.93 -1.13 22.91
N ARG A 349 -6.39 -0.46 23.97
CA ARG A 349 -6.17 0.96 24.23
C ARG A 349 -4.70 1.39 24.27
N PHE A 350 -3.78 0.50 24.64
CA PHE A 350 -2.36 0.83 24.72
C PHE A 350 -1.74 1.17 23.35
N PHE A 351 -2.32 0.67 22.24
CA PHE A 351 -1.88 1.04 20.88
C PHE A 351 -2.22 2.50 20.51
N GLY A 352 -3.14 3.12 21.25
CA GLY A 352 -3.48 4.55 21.09
C GLY A 352 -2.47 5.51 21.72
N LYS A 353 -1.47 5.02 22.48
CA LYS A 353 -0.48 5.87 23.14
C LYS A 353 0.60 6.30 22.13
N VAL A 354 0.90 7.60 22.11
CA VAL A 354 1.95 8.17 21.27
C VAL A 354 3.11 8.74 22.09
N THR A 355 4.29 8.77 21.49
CA THR A 355 5.49 9.42 22.04
C THR A 355 5.34 10.96 22.03
N SER A 356 6.29 11.69 22.61
CA SER A 356 6.35 13.17 22.52
C SER A 356 6.44 13.68 21.07
N HIS A 357 6.90 12.85 20.15
CA HIS A 357 7.00 13.16 18.71
C HIS A 357 5.74 12.76 17.92
N GLY A 358 4.69 12.24 18.57
CA GLY A 358 3.43 11.82 17.94
C GLY A 358 3.52 10.44 17.26
N VAL A 359 4.45 9.57 17.67
CA VAL A 359 4.63 8.23 17.10
C VAL A 359 3.95 7.18 17.98
N PRO A 360 3.05 6.32 17.46
CA PRO A 360 2.38 5.26 18.22
C PRO A 360 3.30 4.04 18.39
N ILE A 361 4.20 4.13 19.36
CA ILE A 361 5.31 3.20 19.55
C ILE A 361 4.88 1.74 19.77
N TYR A 362 3.81 1.50 20.56
CA TYR A 362 3.32 0.15 20.83
C TYR A 362 2.71 -0.51 19.58
N ALA A 363 1.98 0.27 18.77
CA ALA A 363 1.44 -0.21 17.51
C ALA A 363 2.58 -0.53 16.51
N MET A 364 3.63 0.29 16.50
CA MET A 364 4.82 0.06 15.68
C MET A 364 5.56 -1.21 16.11
N LEU A 365 5.81 -1.40 17.40
CA LEU A 365 6.48 -2.62 17.90
C LEU A 365 5.66 -3.88 17.62
N ALA A 366 4.33 -3.82 17.73
CA ALA A 366 3.48 -4.96 17.36
C ALA A 366 3.59 -5.29 15.87
N THR A 367 3.59 -4.28 15.00
CA THR A 367 3.79 -4.47 13.56
C THR A 367 5.18 -5.01 13.24
N SER A 368 6.23 -4.47 13.88
CA SER A 368 7.61 -4.97 13.73
C SER A 368 7.75 -6.42 14.19
N ALA A 369 7.05 -6.81 15.26
CA ALA A 369 7.04 -8.20 15.73
C ALA A 369 6.39 -9.16 14.71
N VAL A 370 5.30 -8.73 14.04
CA VAL A 370 4.72 -9.51 12.93
C VAL A 370 5.68 -9.55 11.74
N GLY A 371 6.32 -8.42 11.40
CA GLY A 371 7.36 -8.38 10.36
C GLY A 371 8.50 -9.36 10.66
N ALA A 372 8.89 -9.50 11.92
CA ALA A 372 9.91 -10.46 12.37
C ALA A 372 9.50 -11.93 12.20
N LEU A 373 8.19 -12.24 12.13
CA LEU A 373 7.74 -13.61 11.83
C LEU A 373 8.15 -14.07 10.42
N GLY A 374 8.47 -13.14 9.51
CA GLY A 374 9.08 -13.46 8.23
C GLY A 374 10.38 -14.26 8.35
N PHE A 375 11.13 -14.10 9.47
CA PHE A 375 12.33 -14.89 9.71
C PHE A 375 12.04 -16.37 9.99
N VAL A 376 10.90 -16.67 10.59
CA VAL A 376 10.46 -18.06 10.81
C VAL A 376 10.15 -18.73 9.47
N ALA A 377 9.62 -17.97 8.52
CA ALA A 377 9.36 -18.45 7.17
C ALA A 377 10.65 -18.80 6.42
N ALA A 378 11.76 -18.10 6.67
CA ALA A 378 13.08 -18.43 6.13
C ALA A 378 13.63 -19.79 6.61
N LEU A 379 13.10 -20.35 7.70
CA LEU A 379 13.45 -21.70 8.15
C LEU A 379 12.88 -22.82 7.26
N VAL A 380 11.89 -22.53 6.44
CA VAL A 380 11.23 -23.49 5.54
C VAL A 380 11.88 -23.43 4.16
N SER A 381 11.79 -22.32 3.50
CA SER A 381 12.40 -21.96 2.20
C SER A 381 12.06 -20.48 1.94
N GLU A 382 13.07 -19.68 1.65
CA GLU A 382 12.88 -18.24 1.43
C GLU A 382 11.93 -17.95 0.28
N ASP A 383 12.01 -18.70 -0.81
CA ASP A 383 11.17 -18.54 -1.99
C ASP A 383 9.71 -18.87 -1.73
N THR A 384 9.47 -20.01 -1.08
CA THR A 384 8.11 -20.44 -0.72
C THR A 384 7.49 -19.46 0.25
N ALA A 385 8.26 -18.99 1.23
CA ALA A 385 7.83 -18.01 2.22
C ALA A 385 7.48 -16.68 1.56
N TYR A 386 8.34 -16.15 0.70
CA TYR A 386 8.10 -14.92 -0.01
C TYR A 386 6.83 -14.99 -0.85
N THR A 387 6.66 -16.05 -1.64
CA THR A 387 5.47 -16.26 -2.48
C THR A 387 4.18 -16.31 -1.67
N TRP A 388 4.18 -17.01 -0.52
CA TRP A 388 3.02 -17.07 0.36
C TRP A 388 2.68 -15.69 0.97
N LEU A 389 3.69 -14.96 1.44
CA LEU A 389 3.51 -13.63 1.99
C LEU A 389 2.95 -12.66 0.95
N LEU A 390 3.42 -12.72 -0.31
CA LEU A 390 2.90 -11.92 -1.41
C LEU A 390 1.43 -12.24 -1.72
N ASN A 391 1.06 -13.52 -1.81
CA ASN A 391 -0.31 -13.93 -2.12
C ASN A 391 -1.29 -13.45 -1.04
N VAL A 392 -0.93 -13.61 0.23
CA VAL A 392 -1.75 -13.15 1.36
C VAL A 392 -1.88 -11.62 1.37
N SER A 393 -0.79 -10.90 1.12
CA SER A 393 -0.80 -9.44 1.02
C SER A 393 -1.65 -8.99 -0.17
N GLY A 394 -1.46 -9.57 -1.36
CA GLY A 394 -2.20 -9.22 -2.56
C GLY A 394 -3.71 -9.29 -2.37
N LEU A 395 -4.21 -10.42 -1.87
CA LEU A 395 -5.63 -10.63 -1.60
C LEU A 395 -6.20 -9.59 -0.62
N SER A 396 -5.47 -9.34 0.47
CA SER A 396 -5.89 -8.39 1.50
C SER A 396 -5.99 -6.96 0.95
N GLY A 397 -5.10 -6.57 0.03
CA GLY A 397 -5.13 -5.28 -0.65
C GLY A 397 -6.38 -5.10 -1.53
N PHE A 398 -6.77 -6.12 -2.30
CA PHE A 398 -8.00 -6.06 -3.10
C PHE A 398 -9.26 -5.96 -2.24
N ILE A 399 -9.30 -6.59 -1.06
CA ILE A 399 -10.40 -6.43 -0.09
C ILE A 399 -10.50 -4.95 0.36
N VAL A 400 -9.37 -4.30 0.63
CA VAL A 400 -9.34 -2.87 0.99
C VAL A 400 -9.88 -2.01 -0.15
N TRP A 401 -9.49 -2.26 -1.38
CA TRP A 401 -9.94 -1.52 -2.55
C TRP A 401 -11.44 -1.68 -2.81
N LEU A 402 -11.99 -2.88 -2.62
CA LEU A 402 -13.46 -3.09 -2.61
C LEU A 402 -14.14 -2.21 -1.56
N GLY A 403 -13.57 -2.16 -0.36
CA GLY A 403 -14.10 -1.34 0.72
C GLY A 403 -14.06 0.16 0.40
N ILE A 404 -12.99 0.67 -0.22
CA ILE A 404 -12.88 2.07 -0.65
C ILE A 404 -14.00 2.42 -1.64
N ALA A 405 -14.21 1.58 -2.66
CA ALA A 405 -15.26 1.80 -3.66
C ALA A 405 -16.67 1.80 -3.04
N ALA A 406 -16.94 0.83 -2.16
CA ALA A 406 -18.22 0.72 -1.45
C ALA A 406 -18.48 1.93 -0.53
N CYS A 407 -17.46 2.37 0.21
CA CYS A 407 -17.56 3.53 1.09
C CYS A 407 -17.86 4.81 0.31
N HIS A 408 -17.13 5.06 -0.78
CA HIS A 408 -17.35 6.24 -1.60
C HIS A 408 -18.74 6.28 -2.24
N TRP A 409 -19.21 5.15 -2.76
CA TRP A 409 -20.56 5.06 -3.34
C TRP A 409 -21.64 5.40 -2.31
N ARG A 410 -21.51 4.91 -1.07
CA ARG A 410 -22.43 5.21 0.03
C ARG A 410 -22.32 6.65 0.51
N PHE A 411 -21.07 7.14 0.71
CA PHE A 411 -20.77 8.51 1.13
C PHE A 411 -21.44 9.54 0.22
N ARG A 412 -21.18 9.49 -1.09
CA ARG A 412 -21.71 10.46 -2.05
C ARG A 412 -23.26 10.43 -2.09
N ARG A 413 -23.86 9.24 -2.00
CA ARG A 413 -25.33 9.09 -1.95
C ARG A 413 -25.91 9.70 -0.68
N ALA A 414 -25.31 9.48 0.46
CA ALA A 414 -25.74 10.07 1.72
C ALA A 414 -25.58 11.59 1.70
N TYR A 415 -24.43 12.08 1.20
CA TYR A 415 -24.13 13.51 1.11
C TYR A 415 -25.20 14.28 0.33
N VAL A 416 -25.58 13.77 -0.84
CA VAL A 416 -26.65 14.35 -1.67
C VAL A 416 -28.04 14.17 -1.02
N LYS A 417 -28.32 12.99 -0.44
CA LYS A 417 -29.63 12.70 0.21
C LYS A 417 -29.89 13.61 1.40
N GLN A 418 -28.82 14.00 2.13
CA GLN A 418 -28.90 14.95 3.27
C GLN A 418 -28.93 16.42 2.81
N GLY A 419 -29.08 16.70 1.51
CA GLY A 419 -29.22 18.04 0.95
C GLY A 419 -27.92 18.86 0.93
N ARG A 420 -26.75 18.22 1.09
CA ARG A 420 -25.44 18.89 1.02
C ARG A 420 -25.06 19.23 -0.42
N SER A 421 -24.49 20.39 -0.64
CA SER A 421 -23.99 20.79 -1.96
C SER A 421 -22.65 20.12 -2.28
N LEU A 422 -22.54 19.51 -3.46
CA LEU A 422 -21.29 18.93 -3.92
C LEU A 422 -20.19 19.98 -4.15
N ASP A 423 -20.53 21.26 -4.20
CA ASP A 423 -19.55 22.35 -4.36
C ASP A 423 -18.79 22.65 -3.08
N GLU A 424 -19.26 22.14 -1.94
CA GLU A 424 -18.58 22.22 -0.65
C GLU A 424 -17.43 21.19 -0.53
N LEU A 425 -17.40 20.17 -1.38
CA LEU A 425 -16.33 19.16 -1.36
C LEU A 425 -15.03 19.73 -1.90
N PRO A 426 -13.89 19.61 -1.17
CA PRO A 426 -12.59 20.08 -1.63
C PRO A 426 -12.13 19.43 -2.93
N TYR A 427 -12.62 18.22 -3.19
CA TYR A 427 -12.36 17.44 -4.38
C TYR A 427 -13.61 16.63 -4.75
N LYS A 428 -14.02 16.69 -6.00
CA LYS A 428 -15.10 15.87 -6.56
C LYS A 428 -14.52 14.79 -7.46
N ALA A 429 -14.73 13.54 -7.11
CA ALA A 429 -14.38 12.41 -7.98
C ALA A 429 -15.21 12.49 -9.27
N PRO A 430 -14.58 12.51 -10.45
CA PRO A 430 -15.30 12.40 -11.72
C PRO A 430 -15.93 11.00 -11.86
N PHE A 431 -16.84 10.87 -12.81
CA PHE A 431 -17.48 9.59 -13.18
C PHE A 431 -18.37 8.93 -12.12
N PHE A 432 -18.78 9.66 -11.07
CA PHE A 432 -19.80 9.12 -10.15
C PHE A 432 -21.17 9.06 -10.85
N PRO A 433 -21.95 7.96 -10.71
CA PRO A 433 -21.72 6.79 -9.86
C PRO A 433 -20.94 5.65 -10.54
N PHE A 434 -20.60 5.76 -11.81
CA PHE A 434 -19.98 4.68 -12.60
C PHE A 434 -18.58 4.32 -12.09
N GLY A 435 -17.78 5.32 -11.69
CA GLY A 435 -16.41 5.10 -11.21
C GLY A 435 -16.31 4.08 -10.07
N PRO A 436 -16.93 4.33 -8.91
CA PRO A 436 -16.87 3.38 -7.80
C PRO A 436 -17.53 2.03 -8.10
N ILE A 437 -18.63 1.98 -8.90
CA ILE A 437 -19.29 0.73 -9.28
C ILE A 437 -18.36 -0.11 -10.17
N LEU A 438 -17.77 0.50 -11.19
CA LEU A 438 -16.84 -0.18 -12.09
C LEU A 438 -15.60 -0.68 -11.34
N ALA A 439 -14.99 0.17 -10.51
CA ALA A 439 -13.84 -0.22 -9.70
C ALA A 439 -14.17 -1.38 -8.76
N PHE A 440 -15.32 -1.35 -8.09
CA PHE A 440 -15.78 -2.44 -7.24
C PHE A 440 -15.95 -3.75 -8.03
N THR A 441 -16.59 -3.69 -9.19
CA THR A 441 -16.82 -4.86 -10.04
C THR A 441 -15.51 -5.45 -10.55
N MET A 442 -14.58 -4.60 -11.00
CA MET A 442 -13.25 -5.04 -11.45
C MET A 442 -12.45 -5.69 -10.31
N CYS A 443 -12.41 -5.08 -9.11
CA CYS A 443 -11.78 -5.68 -7.93
C CYS A 443 -12.39 -7.05 -7.59
N LEU A 444 -13.71 -7.17 -7.65
CA LEU A 444 -14.41 -8.43 -7.37
C LEU A 444 -14.05 -9.52 -8.38
N ILE A 445 -13.99 -9.18 -9.66
CA ILE A 445 -13.56 -10.11 -10.73
C ILE A 445 -12.15 -10.61 -10.50
N VAL A 446 -11.21 -9.70 -10.18
CA VAL A 446 -9.80 -10.07 -9.90
C VAL A 446 -9.72 -10.96 -8.67
N LEU A 447 -10.40 -10.58 -7.58
CA LEU A 447 -10.39 -11.32 -6.32
C LEU A 447 -10.96 -12.74 -6.46
N LEU A 448 -12.04 -12.90 -7.22
CA LEU A 448 -12.64 -14.22 -7.45
C LEU A 448 -11.91 -15.04 -8.53
N GLY A 449 -11.30 -14.36 -9.50
CA GLY A 449 -10.62 -14.98 -10.63
C GLY A 449 -9.13 -15.29 -10.43
N GLN A 450 -8.53 -14.92 -9.30
CA GLN A 450 -7.07 -14.92 -9.10
C GLN A 450 -6.39 -16.27 -9.31
N ASN A 451 -7.06 -17.39 -9.01
CA ASN A 451 -6.53 -18.75 -9.21
C ASN A 451 -7.66 -19.68 -9.69
N TYR A 452 -8.33 -19.27 -10.76
CA TYR A 452 -9.43 -20.02 -11.34
C TYR A 452 -9.00 -21.44 -11.77
N GLU A 453 -7.74 -21.61 -12.24
CA GLU A 453 -7.24 -22.92 -12.67
C GLU A 453 -7.23 -23.92 -11.51
N ALA A 454 -6.75 -23.54 -10.33
CA ALA A 454 -6.76 -24.40 -9.16
C ALA A 454 -8.18 -24.80 -8.76
N VAL A 455 -9.15 -23.86 -8.91
CA VAL A 455 -10.58 -24.12 -8.66
C VAL A 455 -11.12 -25.16 -9.64
N PHE A 456 -10.91 -24.97 -10.94
CA PHE A 456 -11.40 -25.89 -11.98
C PHE A 456 -10.71 -27.26 -11.97
N ARG A 457 -9.43 -27.30 -11.56
CA ARG A 457 -8.67 -28.56 -11.41
C ARG A 457 -8.90 -29.25 -10.06
N GLY A 458 -9.68 -28.70 -9.16
CA GLY A 458 -9.97 -29.27 -7.84
C GLY A 458 -8.73 -29.33 -6.91
N GLN A 459 -7.76 -28.44 -7.09
CA GLN A 459 -6.51 -28.40 -6.33
C GLN A 459 -6.73 -27.69 -4.99
N LEU A 460 -7.35 -28.37 -4.01
CA LEU A 460 -7.81 -27.80 -2.76
C LEU A 460 -6.73 -27.03 -1.99
N LEU A 461 -5.49 -27.51 -1.96
CA LEU A 461 -4.40 -26.83 -1.24
C LEU A 461 -4.06 -25.49 -1.88
N GLN A 462 -4.01 -25.41 -3.21
CA GLN A 462 -3.74 -24.18 -3.96
C GLN A 462 -4.92 -23.19 -3.86
N VAL A 463 -6.16 -23.70 -3.91
CA VAL A 463 -7.36 -22.88 -3.65
C VAL A 463 -7.30 -22.32 -2.23
N ALA A 464 -7.02 -23.13 -1.23
CA ALA A 464 -6.90 -22.67 0.15
C ALA A 464 -5.82 -21.61 0.30
N SER A 465 -4.61 -21.83 -0.24
CA SER A 465 -3.52 -20.85 -0.15
C SER A 465 -3.82 -19.52 -0.83
N SER A 466 -4.55 -19.54 -1.97
CA SER A 466 -4.90 -18.33 -2.70
C SER A 466 -6.07 -17.55 -2.10
N TYR A 467 -7.06 -18.23 -1.51
CA TYR A 467 -8.32 -17.61 -1.09
C TYR A 467 -8.52 -17.51 0.42
N ILE A 468 -7.62 -18.06 1.27
CA ILE A 468 -7.80 -18.15 2.73
C ILE A 468 -8.07 -16.79 3.40
N GLY A 469 -7.53 -15.72 2.88
CA GLY A 469 -7.74 -14.37 3.41
C GLY A 469 -9.20 -13.90 3.32
N LEU A 470 -9.93 -14.35 2.29
CA LEU A 470 -11.33 -13.95 2.10
C LEU A 470 -12.27 -14.53 3.16
N PRO A 471 -12.30 -15.86 3.41
CA PRO A 471 -13.09 -16.40 4.52
C PRO A 471 -12.65 -15.87 5.89
N ILE A 472 -11.36 -15.63 6.12
CA ILE A 472 -10.90 -15.02 7.37
C ILE A 472 -11.50 -13.60 7.53
N PHE A 473 -11.45 -12.77 6.49
CA PHE A 473 -12.07 -11.46 6.51
C PHE A 473 -13.57 -11.53 6.82
N LEU A 474 -14.29 -12.42 6.14
CA LEU A 474 -15.73 -12.62 6.33
C LEU A 474 -16.04 -13.12 7.75
N LEU A 475 -15.24 -14.02 8.30
CA LEU A 475 -15.39 -14.52 9.68
C LEU A 475 -15.16 -13.40 10.71
N ILE A 476 -14.16 -12.55 10.51
CA ILE A 476 -13.90 -11.40 11.38
C ILE A 476 -15.08 -10.42 11.31
N TRP A 477 -15.56 -10.12 10.10
CA TRP A 477 -16.69 -9.20 9.90
C TRP A 477 -17.97 -9.76 10.54
N LEU A 478 -18.34 -10.99 10.19
CA LEU A 478 -19.53 -11.64 10.72
C LEU A 478 -19.45 -11.88 12.24
N GLY A 479 -18.30 -12.33 12.73
CA GLY A 479 -18.08 -12.54 14.16
C GLY A 479 -18.28 -11.28 14.97
N TYR A 480 -17.70 -10.15 14.54
CA TYR A 480 -17.90 -8.86 15.20
C TYR A 480 -19.35 -8.39 15.10
N HIS A 481 -19.98 -8.56 13.93
CA HIS A 481 -21.39 -8.24 13.74
C HIS A 481 -22.33 -9.03 14.69
N LEU A 482 -22.10 -10.33 14.83
CA LEU A 482 -22.90 -11.18 15.73
C LEU A 482 -22.74 -10.80 17.23
N VAL A 483 -21.53 -10.40 17.63
CA VAL A 483 -21.24 -9.97 19.00
C VAL A 483 -21.83 -8.60 19.30
N LYS A 484 -21.65 -7.64 18.40
CA LYS A 484 -22.06 -6.24 18.61
C LYS A 484 -23.48 -5.96 18.14
N LYS A 485 -24.07 -6.83 17.31
CA LYS A 485 -25.41 -6.68 16.71
C LYS A 485 -25.61 -5.30 16.07
N ASP A 486 -24.52 -4.76 15.47
CA ASP A 486 -24.56 -3.48 14.78
C ASP A 486 -25.42 -3.55 13.49
N ARG A 487 -25.83 -2.39 13.01
CA ARG A 487 -26.62 -2.27 11.78
C ARG A 487 -25.83 -1.52 10.72
N THR A 488 -26.15 -1.77 9.47
CA THR A 488 -25.67 -0.92 8.38
C THR A 488 -26.19 0.50 8.58
N VAL A 489 -25.27 1.47 8.55
CA VAL A 489 -25.61 2.91 8.77
C VAL A 489 -26.57 3.36 7.67
N SER A 490 -27.71 3.96 8.04
CA SER A 490 -28.65 4.49 7.07
C SER A 490 -28.09 5.74 6.37
N LEU A 491 -28.53 6.02 5.13
CA LEU A 491 -28.02 7.18 4.39
C LEU A 491 -28.44 8.51 5.03
N ASP A 492 -29.53 8.54 5.79
CA ASP A 492 -30.05 9.73 6.47
C ASP A 492 -29.30 10.04 7.76
N GLU A 493 -28.80 8.99 8.45
CA GLU A 493 -28.10 9.11 9.74
C GLU A 493 -26.59 9.07 9.58
N MET A 494 -26.10 8.91 8.33
CA MET A 494 -24.67 8.82 8.07
C MET A 494 -23.96 10.12 8.41
N ASP A 495 -22.90 10.03 9.22
CA ASP A 495 -22.04 11.17 9.50
C ASP A 495 -21.18 11.48 8.27
N VAL A 496 -21.59 12.49 7.52
CA VAL A 496 -20.91 13.00 6.31
C VAL A 496 -20.16 14.29 6.56
N GLU A 497 -20.01 14.72 7.81
CA GLU A 497 -19.34 15.96 8.16
C GLU A 497 -17.82 15.84 7.93
N GLY A 498 -17.26 16.88 7.32
CA GLY A 498 -15.82 16.99 7.13
C GLY A 498 -15.12 17.36 8.44
N VAL A 499 -13.85 17.00 8.54
CA VAL A 499 -13.01 17.45 9.66
C VAL A 499 -12.63 18.92 9.42
N THR A 500 -13.02 19.80 10.34
CA THR A 500 -12.57 21.19 10.34
C THR A 500 -11.17 21.25 10.94
N ILE A 501 -10.19 21.63 10.12
CA ILE A 501 -8.81 21.84 10.57
C ILE A 501 -8.71 23.29 11.02
N THR A 502 -8.42 23.50 12.27
CA THR A 502 -8.18 24.85 12.79
C THR A 502 -6.80 25.36 12.37
N PRO A 503 -6.61 26.68 12.21
CA PRO A 503 -5.30 27.23 11.85
C PRO A 503 -4.17 26.91 12.84
N GLU A 504 -4.51 26.56 14.07
CA GLU A 504 -3.57 26.16 15.13
C GLU A 504 -3.07 24.71 14.96
N GLU A 505 -3.78 23.88 14.18
CA GLU A 505 -3.43 22.48 13.87
C GLU A 505 -2.68 22.31 12.53
N ALA A 506 -2.56 23.38 11.73
CA ALA A 506 -1.86 23.43 10.45
C ALA A 506 -0.44 23.98 10.62
#